data_dde394a7342b8b795513c179270229c3
#
_entry.id   dde394a7342b8b795513c179270229c3
#
_cell.length_a   1.000
_cell.length_b   1.000
_cell.length_c   1.000
_cell.angle_alpha   90.00
_cell.angle_beta   90.00
_cell.angle_gamma   90.00
#
_symmetry.space_group_name_H-M   'P 1'
#
loop_
_entity.id
_entity.type
_entity.pdbx_description
1 polymer ?
#
loop_
_entity_poly.entity_id
_entity_poly.type
_entity_poly.pdbx_seq_one_letter_code
_entity_poly.pdbx_strand_id
1 'polypeptide(L)'
;MVYRILITGATGSGKTYMACAFGMEACKHYYSIRYVRLPDLLLDLQAARDNGTFSNVLKKYTKPIVLILDEWLLLKLTEAEARNLFELIHKRRKKSSTIFCSQFRESEWYQQICDGESTLADAIMDRISYDSYKIDIESVDPAKDLSMREVYGLDPAMAK
;
A
#
# COMPACT_ATOMS: atom_id res chain seq x y z
N MET A 1 -16.76 -10.95 0.01
CA MET A 1 -15.49 -11.57 0.38
C MET A 1 -14.44 -10.46 0.51
N VAL A 2 -13.56 -10.54 1.49
CA VAL A 2 -12.58 -9.50 1.81
C VAL A 2 -11.17 -10.06 1.59
N TYR A 3 -10.38 -9.37 0.78
CA TYR A 3 -9.03 -9.80 0.45
C TYR A 3 -7.99 -8.78 0.91
N ARG A 4 -6.85 -9.29 1.35
CA ARG A 4 -5.61 -8.54 1.48
C ARG A 4 -4.62 -9.09 0.47
N ILE A 5 -4.08 -8.22 -0.35
CA ILE A 5 -3.11 -8.59 -1.38
C ILE A 5 -1.83 -7.79 -1.13
N LEU A 6 -0.73 -8.49 -0.95
CA LEU A 6 0.58 -7.91 -0.75
C LEU A 6 1.37 -8.09 -2.04
N ILE A 7 1.70 -6.99 -2.73
CA ILE A 7 2.50 -7.00 -3.95
C ILE A 7 3.85 -6.41 -3.61
N THR A 8 4.88 -7.23 -3.66
CA THR A 8 6.26 -6.83 -3.38
C THR A 8 7.15 -7.00 -4.61
N GLY A 9 8.21 -6.23 -4.68
CA GLY A 9 9.15 -6.28 -5.79
C GLY A 9 9.96 -4.99 -5.92
N ALA A 10 11.01 -5.03 -6.71
CA ALA A 10 11.89 -3.88 -6.95
C ALA A 10 11.13 -2.70 -7.58
N THR A 11 11.69 -1.50 -7.43
CA THR A 11 11.19 -0.31 -8.12
C THR A 11 11.16 -0.56 -9.63
N GLY A 12 10.05 -0.22 -10.27
CA GLY A 12 9.87 -0.43 -11.72
C GLY A 12 9.48 -1.86 -12.12
N SER A 13 9.21 -2.76 -11.18
CA SER A 13 8.81 -4.15 -11.46
C SER A 13 7.36 -4.31 -11.94
N GLY A 14 6.54 -3.24 -11.89
CA GLY A 14 5.15 -3.28 -12.33
C GLY A 14 4.13 -3.48 -11.21
N LYS A 15 4.51 -3.28 -9.96
CA LYS A 15 3.60 -3.42 -8.80
C LYS A 15 2.37 -2.53 -8.92
N THR A 16 2.59 -1.25 -9.16
CA THR A 16 1.49 -0.27 -9.31
C THR A 16 0.59 -0.62 -10.48
N TYR A 17 1.17 -1.02 -11.59
CA TYR A 17 0.42 -1.47 -12.76
C TYR A 17 -0.49 -2.66 -12.43
N MET A 18 0.05 -3.66 -11.76
CA MET A 18 -0.71 -4.85 -11.33
C MET A 18 -1.84 -4.49 -10.36
N ALA A 19 -1.55 -3.66 -9.37
CA ALA A 19 -2.56 -3.20 -8.41
C ALA A 19 -3.69 -2.42 -9.09
N CYS A 20 -3.35 -1.55 -10.03
CA CYS A 20 -4.35 -0.81 -10.82
C CYS A 20 -5.15 -1.73 -11.73
N ALA A 21 -4.55 -2.77 -12.29
CA ALA A 21 -5.26 -3.77 -13.08
C ALA A 21 -6.31 -4.51 -12.23
N PHE A 22 -5.98 -4.90 -11.02
CA PHE A 22 -6.95 -5.47 -10.07
C PHE A 22 -8.07 -4.48 -9.73
N GLY A 23 -7.70 -3.22 -9.53
CA GLY A 23 -8.66 -2.15 -9.31
C GLY A 23 -9.62 -1.98 -10.49
N MET A 24 -9.10 -1.94 -11.70
CA MET A 24 -9.90 -1.84 -12.92
C MET A 24 -10.87 -3.03 -13.05
N GLU A 25 -10.43 -4.23 -12.74
CA GLU A 25 -11.30 -5.40 -12.75
C GLU A 25 -12.42 -5.28 -11.70
N ALA A 26 -12.08 -4.81 -10.51
CA ALA A 26 -13.09 -4.55 -9.47
C ALA A 26 -14.13 -3.48 -9.91
N CYS A 27 -13.69 -2.44 -10.66
CA CYS A 27 -14.59 -1.45 -11.24
C CYS A 27 -15.62 -2.06 -12.22
N LYS A 28 -15.23 -3.04 -13.00
CA LYS A 28 -16.15 -3.74 -13.91
C LYS A 28 -17.28 -4.44 -13.15
N HIS A 29 -17.03 -4.80 -11.90
CA HIS A 29 -18.01 -5.39 -11.00
C HIS A 29 -18.71 -4.35 -10.11
N TYR A 30 -18.60 -3.06 -10.48
CA TYR A 30 -19.23 -1.94 -9.77
C TYR A 30 -18.74 -1.73 -8.33
N TYR A 31 -17.54 -2.20 -7.98
CA TYR A 31 -16.95 -1.94 -6.69
C TYR A 31 -16.27 -0.56 -6.65
N SER A 32 -16.46 0.14 -5.57
CA SER A 32 -15.79 1.43 -5.36
C SER A 32 -14.33 1.23 -5.00
N ILE A 33 -13.44 1.99 -5.64
CA ILE A 33 -12.01 1.90 -5.48
C ILE A 33 -11.43 3.25 -5.09
N ARG A 34 -10.38 3.22 -4.32
CA ARG A 34 -9.51 4.36 -4.08
C ARG A 34 -8.05 3.93 -4.16
N TYR A 35 -7.29 4.69 -4.91
CA TYR A 35 -5.83 4.62 -4.96
C TYR A 35 -5.25 5.78 -4.16
N VAL A 36 -4.25 5.52 -3.35
CA VAL A 36 -3.48 6.54 -2.63
C VAL A 36 -2.05 6.03 -2.37
N ARG A 37 -1.10 6.94 -2.46
CA ARG A 37 0.26 6.67 -1.98
C ARG A 37 0.28 6.80 -0.46
N LEU A 38 0.99 5.92 0.23
CA LEU A 38 1.04 5.97 1.70
C LEU A 38 1.50 7.32 2.25
N PRO A 39 2.55 7.97 1.71
CA PRO A 39 2.96 9.29 2.20
C PRO A 39 1.84 10.32 2.13
N ASP A 40 1.05 10.34 1.06
CA ASP A 40 -0.05 11.28 0.88
C ASP A 40 -1.19 10.99 1.87
N LEU A 41 -1.49 9.72 2.10
CA LEU A 41 -2.46 9.29 3.10
C LEU A 41 -2.05 9.75 4.52
N LEU A 42 -0.79 9.57 4.88
CA LEU A 42 -0.29 9.96 6.20
C LEU A 42 -0.39 11.47 6.43
N LEU A 43 -0.06 12.26 5.41
CA LEU A 43 -0.21 13.72 5.47
C LEU A 43 -1.68 14.13 5.62
N ASP A 44 -2.59 13.50 4.87
CA ASP A 44 -4.02 13.80 4.92
C ASP A 44 -4.61 13.47 6.32
N LEU A 45 -4.23 12.34 6.88
CA LEU A 45 -4.68 11.93 8.22
C LEU A 45 -4.10 12.82 9.32
N GLN A 46 -2.85 13.24 9.22
CA GLN A 46 -2.24 14.14 10.20
C GLN A 46 -2.89 15.52 10.15
N ALA A 47 -3.07 16.08 8.97
CA ALA A 47 -3.77 17.35 8.81
C ALA A 47 -5.21 17.29 9.37
N ALA A 48 -5.89 16.17 9.18
CA ALA A 48 -7.22 15.94 9.74
C ALA A 48 -7.22 15.88 11.28
N ARG A 49 -6.17 15.33 11.89
CA ARG A 49 -5.99 15.36 13.35
C ARG A 49 -5.85 16.79 13.85
N ASP A 50 -5.01 17.57 13.18
CA ASP A 50 -4.74 18.95 13.56
C ASP A 50 -5.98 19.84 13.41
N ASN A 51 -6.83 19.56 12.43
CA ASN A 51 -8.06 20.32 12.15
C ASN A 51 -9.31 19.77 12.85
N GLY A 52 -9.22 18.69 13.61
CA GLY A 52 -10.37 18.07 14.25
C GLY A 52 -11.35 17.37 13.32
N THR A 53 -10.93 17.02 12.09
CA THR A 53 -11.74 16.37 11.05
C THR A 53 -11.36 14.93 10.77
N PHE A 54 -10.58 14.31 11.64
CA PHE A 54 -10.01 12.98 11.45
C PHE A 54 -11.06 11.92 11.07
N SER A 55 -12.18 11.86 11.78
CA SER A 55 -13.23 10.88 11.51
C SER A 55 -13.81 11.02 10.10
N ASN A 56 -14.00 12.25 9.62
CA ASN A 56 -14.54 12.50 8.28
C ASN A 56 -13.52 12.16 7.18
N VAL A 57 -12.27 12.52 7.38
CA VAL A 57 -11.20 12.20 6.41
C VAL A 57 -10.94 10.71 6.37
N LEU A 58 -10.93 10.04 7.53
CA LEU A 58 -10.74 8.59 7.60
C LEU A 58 -11.81 7.83 6.80
N LYS A 59 -13.04 8.34 6.75
CA LYS A 59 -14.12 7.74 5.95
C LYS A 59 -13.82 7.69 4.45
N LYS A 60 -13.03 8.63 3.92
CA LYS A 60 -12.61 8.61 2.50
C LYS A 60 -11.84 7.34 2.16
N TYR A 61 -11.14 6.78 3.13
CA TYR A 61 -10.27 5.62 2.96
C TYR A 61 -10.89 4.32 3.52
N THR A 62 -11.90 4.41 4.36
CA THR A 62 -12.58 3.23 4.93
C THR A 62 -13.82 2.82 4.14
N LYS A 63 -14.47 3.74 3.44
CA LYS A 63 -15.67 3.46 2.64
C LYS A 63 -15.42 2.67 1.35
N PRO A 64 -14.34 2.94 0.57
CA PRO A 64 -14.13 2.20 -0.67
C PRO A 64 -14.00 0.70 -0.40
N ILE A 65 -14.61 -0.10 -1.27
CA ILE A 65 -14.56 -1.57 -1.17
C ILE A 65 -13.14 -2.07 -1.41
N VAL A 66 -12.41 -1.42 -2.34
CA VAL A 66 -11.00 -1.70 -2.59
C VAL A 66 -10.17 -0.44 -2.34
N LEU A 67 -9.17 -0.55 -1.49
CA LEU A 67 -8.16 0.48 -1.27
C LEU A 67 -6.81 -0.02 -1.76
N ILE A 68 -6.17 0.76 -2.62
CA ILE A 68 -4.80 0.50 -3.07
C ILE A 68 -3.89 1.45 -2.33
N LEU A 69 -3.00 0.90 -1.52
CA LEU A 69 -1.95 1.62 -0.79
C LEU A 69 -0.62 1.41 -1.50
N ASP A 70 -0.23 2.38 -2.31
CA ASP A 70 1.04 2.36 -3.03
C ASP A 70 2.17 2.98 -2.21
N GLU A 71 3.40 2.68 -2.57
CA GLU A 71 4.61 3.08 -1.82
C GLU A 71 4.53 2.69 -0.34
N TRP A 72 3.99 1.50 -0.09
CA TRP A 72 3.80 0.97 1.25
C TRP A 72 5.13 0.85 1.99
N LEU A 73 5.24 1.57 3.10
CA LEU A 73 6.42 1.61 3.96
C LEU A 73 7.73 1.97 3.25
N LEU A 74 7.65 2.80 2.21
CA LEU A 74 8.82 3.35 1.54
C LEU A 74 9.71 4.13 2.50
N LEU A 75 9.10 4.86 3.42
CA LEU A 75 9.76 5.58 4.50
C LEU A 75 9.35 4.97 5.84
N LYS A 76 10.23 5.07 6.83
CA LYS A 76 9.92 4.63 8.19
C LYS A 76 8.81 5.49 8.78
N LEU A 77 7.87 4.85 9.47
CA LEU A 77 6.78 5.52 10.15
C LEU A 77 7.21 6.00 11.54
N THR A 78 6.78 7.20 11.88
CA THR A 78 6.78 7.65 13.27
C THR A 78 5.66 6.96 14.05
N GLU A 79 5.68 7.05 15.39
CA GLU A 79 4.62 6.46 16.21
C GLU A 79 3.25 7.11 15.94
N ALA A 80 3.20 8.44 15.75
CA ALA A 80 1.97 9.15 15.41
C ALA A 80 1.38 8.69 14.07
N GLU A 81 2.22 8.54 13.05
CA GLU A 81 1.82 8.02 11.74
C GLU A 81 1.33 6.58 11.84
N ALA A 82 2.01 5.75 12.63
CA ALA A 82 1.61 4.37 12.85
C ALA A 82 0.25 4.26 13.56
N ARG A 83 -0.05 5.13 14.51
CA ARG A 83 -1.37 5.20 15.15
C ARG A 83 -2.47 5.53 14.15
N ASN A 84 -2.27 6.53 13.31
CA ASN A 84 -3.23 6.91 12.29
C ASN A 84 -3.48 5.76 11.31
N LEU A 85 -2.41 5.12 10.89
CA LEU A 85 -2.47 3.97 9.99
C LEU A 85 -3.16 2.76 10.62
N PHE A 86 -2.89 2.49 11.88
CA PHE A 86 -3.55 1.44 12.65
C PHE A 86 -5.07 1.61 12.66
N GLU A 87 -5.56 2.81 12.89
CA GLU A 87 -7.00 3.11 12.87
C GLU A 87 -7.63 2.77 11.52
N LEU A 88 -6.97 3.14 10.43
CA LEU A 88 -7.43 2.82 9.09
C LEU A 88 -7.50 1.31 8.86
N ILE A 89 -6.42 0.60 9.14
CA ILE A 89 -6.31 -0.85 8.92
C ILE A 89 -7.31 -1.59 9.80
N HIS A 90 -7.44 -1.18 11.06
CA HIS A 90 -8.39 -1.78 11.99
C HIS A 90 -9.84 -1.65 11.48
N LYS A 91 -10.23 -0.47 11.00
CA LYS A 91 -11.59 -0.23 10.48
C LYS A 91 -11.87 -0.98 9.19
N ARG A 92 -10.86 -1.23 8.37
CA ARG A 92 -11.02 -1.99 7.13
C ARG A 92 -10.99 -3.50 7.32
N ARG A 93 -10.40 -3.97 8.43
CA ARG A 93 -10.28 -5.40 8.72
C ARG A 93 -11.65 -6.09 8.64
N LYS A 94 -11.71 -7.18 7.88
CA LYS A 94 -12.92 -8.01 7.67
C LYS A 94 -14.12 -7.27 7.01
N LYS A 95 -13.92 -6.06 6.52
CA LYS A 95 -14.98 -5.27 5.87
C LYS A 95 -14.71 -4.94 4.43
N SER A 96 -13.45 -4.66 4.09
CA SER A 96 -13.06 -4.15 2.78
C SER A 96 -11.70 -4.68 2.38
N SER A 97 -11.50 -4.86 1.07
CA SER A 97 -10.24 -5.36 0.52
C SER A 97 -9.19 -4.27 0.43
N THR A 98 -7.94 -4.63 0.70
CA THR A 98 -6.81 -3.69 0.62
C THR A 98 -5.66 -4.33 -0.13
N ILE A 99 -5.07 -3.58 -1.06
CA ILE A 99 -3.88 -3.96 -1.84
C ILE A 99 -2.72 -3.10 -1.38
N PHE A 100 -1.64 -3.74 -0.99
CA PHE A 100 -0.41 -3.08 -0.53
C PHE A 100 0.68 -3.29 -1.57
N CYS A 101 1.29 -2.21 -2.07
CA CYS A 101 2.42 -2.27 -2.99
C CYS A 101 3.67 -1.76 -2.30
N SER A 102 4.68 -2.60 -2.17
CA SER A 102 5.93 -2.26 -1.48
C SER A 102 7.15 -2.71 -2.26
N GLN A 103 8.22 -1.90 -2.22
CA GLN A 103 9.53 -2.32 -2.69
C GLN A 103 10.27 -3.19 -1.66
N PHE A 104 9.84 -3.18 -0.41
CA PHE A 104 10.40 -4.02 0.63
C PHE A 104 9.65 -5.34 0.72
N ARG A 105 10.36 -6.42 1.03
CA ARG A 105 9.75 -7.70 1.36
C ARG A 105 8.95 -7.58 2.66
N GLU A 106 7.92 -8.38 2.81
CA GLU A 106 7.07 -8.39 4.01
C GLU A 106 7.88 -8.55 5.30
N SER A 107 8.96 -9.36 5.26
CA SER A 107 9.86 -9.57 6.40
C SER A 107 10.57 -8.29 6.88
N GLU A 108 10.68 -7.28 6.00
CA GLU A 108 11.32 -6.00 6.30
C GLU A 108 10.33 -4.95 6.82
N TRP A 109 9.03 -5.17 6.66
CA TRP A 109 7.99 -4.19 7.00
C TRP A 109 7.95 -3.85 8.49
N TYR A 110 8.22 -4.84 9.33
CA TYR A 110 8.22 -4.65 10.77
C TYR A 110 9.20 -3.55 11.21
N GLN A 111 10.40 -3.54 10.63
CA GLN A 111 11.43 -2.53 10.92
C GLN A 111 11.09 -1.14 10.37
N GLN A 112 10.22 -1.06 9.37
CA GLN A 112 9.76 0.22 8.82
C GLN A 112 8.66 0.87 9.68
N ILE A 113 8.10 0.14 10.63
CA ILE A 113 7.07 0.65 11.53
C ILE A 113 7.71 0.90 12.90
N CYS A 114 7.98 2.18 13.22
CA CYS A 114 8.57 2.60 14.49
C CYS A 114 9.86 1.83 14.85
N ASP A 115 10.70 1.54 13.87
CA ASP A 115 11.93 0.72 14.02
C ASP A 115 11.70 -0.67 14.66
N GLY A 116 10.48 -1.19 14.61
CA GLY A 116 10.10 -2.47 15.22
C GLY A 116 9.98 -2.47 16.74
N GLU A 117 10.11 -1.32 17.38
CA GLU A 117 10.11 -1.20 18.86
C GLU A 117 8.71 -0.97 19.46
N SER A 118 7.73 -0.68 18.62
CA SER A 118 6.38 -0.36 19.07
C SER A 118 5.44 -1.57 19.01
N THR A 119 4.56 -1.69 20.01
CA THR A 119 3.43 -2.63 19.98
C THR A 119 2.49 -2.39 18.80
N LEU A 120 2.49 -1.17 18.24
CA LEU A 120 1.76 -0.85 17.02
C LEU A 120 2.30 -1.60 15.80
N ALA A 121 3.61 -1.83 15.73
CA ALA A 121 4.20 -2.62 14.64
C ALA A 121 3.63 -4.04 14.62
N ASP A 122 3.60 -4.71 15.78
CA ASP A 122 2.99 -6.04 15.93
C ASP A 122 1.51 -6.02 15.54
N ALA A 123 0.78 -5.04 16.04
CA ALA A 123 -0.66 -4.93 15.82
C ALA A 123 -1.02 -4.67 14.35
N ILE A 124 -0.22 -3.87 13.65
CA ILE A 124 -0.40 -3.58 12.21
C ILE A 124 -0.07 -4.83 11.40
N MET A 125 1.09 -5.44 11.66
CA MET A 125 1.54 -6.62 10.91
C MET A 125 0.60 -7.81 11.08
N ASP A 126 0.12 -8.06 12.28
CA ASP A 126 -0.87 -9.11 12.54
C ASP A 126 -2.14 -8.94 11.69
N ARG A 127 -2.58 -7.70 11.51
CA ARG A 127 -3.79 -7.40 10.72
C ARG A 127 -3.59 -7.48 9.21
N ILE A 128 -2.37 -7.31 8.75
CA ILE A 128 -2.04 -7.31 7.31
C ILE A 128 -1.64 -8.70 6.84
N SER A 129 -0.70 -9.32 7.56
CA SER A 129 -0.02 -10.53 7.10
C SER A 129 -0.89 -11.78 7.20
N TYR A 130 -1.76 -11.83 8.20
CA TYR A 130 -2.63 -12.97 8.42
C TYR A 130 -3.69 -13.06 7.31
N ASP A 131 -3.82 -14.23 6.70
CA ASP A 131 -4.82 -14.51 5.66
C ASP A 131 -4.73 -13.54 4.47
N SER A 132 -3.52 -13.31 3.99
CA SER A 132 -3.23 -12.45 2.84
C SER A 132 -2.72 -13.25 1.64
N TYR A 133 -3.05 -12.78 0.43
CA TYR A 133 -2.43 -13.24 -0.80
C TYR A 133 -1.13 -12.48 -1.03
N LYS A 134 -0.05 -13.21 -1.28
CA LYS A 134 1.28 -12.62 -1.47
C LYS A 134 1.72 -12.83 -2.91
N ILE A 135 2.07 -11.73 -3.56
CA ILE A 135 2.60 -11.71 -4.92
C ILE A 135 3.97 -11.03 -4.84
N ASP A 136 5.02 -11.80 -5.04
CA ASP A 136 6.38 -11.28 -5.10
C ASP A 136 6.85 -11.27 -6.55
N ILE A 137 7.14 -10.07 -7.06
CA ILE A 137 7.59 -9.88 -8.44
C ILE A 137 9.11 -9.92 -8.43
N GLU A 138 9.66 -11.03 -8.89
CA GLU A 138 11.10 -11.23 -8.98
C GLU A 138 11.57 -11.19 -10.43
N SER A 139 12.78 -10.69 -10.62
CA SER A 139 13.46 -10.76 -11.90
C SER A 139 14.04 -12.15 -12.14
N VAL A 140 13.84 -12.69 -13.33
CA VAL A 140 14.46 -13.96 -13.75
C VAL A 140 15.95 -13.77 -14.04
N ASP A 141 16.32 -12.64 -14.63
CA ASP A 141 17.71 -12.25 -14.90
C ASP A 141 17.85 -10.74 -14.66
N PRO A 142 18.27 -10.32 -13.44
CA PRO A 142 18.38 -8.91 -13.10
C PRO A 142 19.28 -8.09 -14.04
N ALA A 143 20.23 -8.72 -14.69
CA ALA A 143 21.15 -8.04 -15.63
C ALA A 143 20.47 -7.72 -16.97
N LYS A 144 19.37 -8.38 -17.30
CA LYS A 144 18.64 -8.23 -18.56
C LYS A 144 17.24 -7.65 -18.42
N ASP A 145 16.72 -7.58 -17.19
CA ASP A 145 15.42 -7.04 -16.95
C ASP A 145 15.38 -5.53 -17.08
N LEU A 146 14.51 -5.08 -17.94
CA LEU A 146 14.13 -3.69 -18.05
C LEU A 146 12.99 -3.38 -17.08
N SER A 147 12.99 -2.18 -16.51
CA SER A 147 11.81 -1.71 -15.77
C SER A 147 10.61 -1.62 -16.72
N MET A 148 9.39 -1.68 -16.20
CA MET A 148 8.18 -1.51 -17.00
C MET A 148 8.16 -0.15 -17.71
N ARG A 149 8.78 0.87 -17.13
CA ARG A 149 8.92 2.19 -17.77
C ARG A 149 9.83 2.14 -18.99
N GLU A 150 10.94 1.43 -18.89
CA GLU A 150 11.87 1.20 -20.02
C GLU A 150 11.20 0.38 -21.12
N VAL A 151 10.50 -0.69 -20.77
CA VAL A 151 9.77 -1.55 -21.72
C VAL A 151 8.74 -0.74 -22.53
N TYR A 152 8.04 0.19 -21.90
CA TYR A 152 7.04 1.03 -22.57
C TYR A 152 7.57 2.36 -23.09
N GLY A 153 8.89 2.58 -23.05
CA GLY A 153 9.51 3.83 -23.51
C GLY A 153 9.13 5.07 -22.68
N LEU A 154 8.75 4.86 -21.43
CA LEU A 154 8.32 5.94 -20.52
C LEU A 154 9.47 6.46 -19.65
N ASP A 155 10.67 5.90 -19.78
CA ASP A 155 11.84 6.36 -19.04
C ASP A 155 12.47 7.57 -19.74
N PRO A 156 12.58 8.72 -19.07
CA PRO A 156 13.19 9.92 -19.64
C PRO A 156 14.64 9.71 -20.10
N ALA A 157 15.37 8.75 -19.51
CA ALA A 157 16.74 8.42 -19.91
C ALA A 157 16.82 7.76 -21.29
N MET A 158 15.73 7.19 -21.79
CA MET A 158 15.63 6.52 -23.09
C MET A 158 15.08 7.45 -24.20
N ALA A 159 14.70 8.66 -23.87
CA ALA A 159 14.12 9.66 -24.79
C ALA A 159 15.18 10.47 -25.52
N LYS A 160 16.29 9.87 -25.92
CA LYS A 160 17.34 10.50 -26.73
C LYS A 160 17.27 10.04 -28.18
#